data_41f36cd14a83179745991206f201e97e
#
_entry.id   41f36cd14a83179745991206f201e97e
#
_cell.length_a   1.000
_cell.length_b   1.000
_cell.length_c   1.000
_cell.angle_alpha   90.00
_cell.angle_beta   90.00
_cell.angle_gamma   90.00
#
_symmetry.space_group_name_H-M   'P 1'
#
loop_
_entity.id
_entity.type
_entity.pdbx_description
1 polymer ?
#
loop_
_entity_poly.entity_id
_entity_poly.type
_entity_poly.pdbx_seq_one_letter_code
_entity_poly.pdbx_strand_id
1 'polypeptide(L)'
;RRSEKQAADYILSHMEGAADLPLDRLAYSAKVGQPTGLGVLKALSFNGYKDFRYQLVAELARETDREKPDQIMYGYTLSRQDTLEEIPIKMAATTQRMMGEALKNFSGKSYQKAVQKLKKARLIDIYSVENSEVTAMDLLTKLLYLGLPCRHFSDYYFQRISAGSLTSEDVAVGISYSGESKDTVDVMRTARKAGACTIVITNFRDSTIAKYADILICTSQEQFFYGDAIFSRTTQLLIVD
;
A
#
# COMPACT_ATOMS: atom_id res chain seq x y z
N ARG A 1 6.85 -4.11 -40.53
CA ARG A 1 8.08 -4.33 -41.35
C ARG A 1 8.88 -5.47 -40.75
N ARG A 2 9.70 -6.17 -41.56
CA ARG A 2 10.49 -7.38 -41.11
C ARG A 2 11.43 -7.01 -39.94
N SER A 3 12.09 -5.87 -40.02
CA SER A 3 13.00 -5.37 -38.98
C SER A 3 12.30 -4.93 -37.69
N GLU A 4 11.08 -4.43 -37.77
CA GLU A 4 10.26 -4.07 -36.61
C GLU A 4 9.82 -5.33 -35.85
N LYS A 5 9.40 -6.37 -36.58
CA LYS A 5 9.06 -7.67 -35.97
C LYS A 5 10.29 -8.28 -35.31
N GLN A 6 11.47 -8.22 -35.93
CA GLN A 6 12.71 -8.72 -35.34
C GLN A 6 13.07 -8.02 -34.02
N ALA A 7 12.90 -6.70 -33.96
CA ALA A 7 13.12 -5.95 -32.71
C ALA A 7 12.11 -6.33 -31.61
N ALA A 8 10.83 -6.48 -31.96
CA ALA A 8 9.80 -6.90 -31.04
C ALA A 8 10.03 -8.33 -30.52
N ASP A 9 10.35 -9.28 -31.40
CA ASP A 9 10.65 -10.67 -31.05
C ASP A 9 11.88 -10.76 -30.12
N TYR A 10 12.91 -9.93 -30.36
CA TYR A 10 14.08 -9.86 -29.48
C TYR A 10 13.70 -9.35 -28.07
N ILE A 11 12.94 -8.27 -27.98
CA ILE A 11 12.48 -7.71 -26.70
C ILE A 11 11.67 -8.74 -25.92
N LEU A 12 10.70 -9.40 -26.55
CA LEU A 12 9.86 -10.42 -25.92
C LEU A 12 10.63 -11.64 -25.43
N SER A 13 11.69 -12.05 -26.15
CA SER A 13 12.50 -13.19 -25.74
C SER A 13 13.59 -12.87 -24.72
N HIS A 14 13.86 -11.58 -24.45
CA HIS A 14 14.93 -11.13 -23.56
C HIS A 14 14.46 -9.94 -22.69
N MET A 15 13.27 -10.00 -22.13
CA MET A 15 12.66 -8.86 -21.43
C MET A 15 13.52 -8.32 -20.29
N GLU A 16 14.07 -9.19 -19.44
CA GLU A 16 14.96 -8.78 -18.35
C GLU A 16 16.21 -8.05 -18.89
N GLY A 17 16.91 -8.65 -19.85
CA GLY A 17 18.07 -8.03 -20.48
C GLY A 17 17.75 -6.75 -21.26
N ALA A 18 16.55 -6.65 -21.85
CA ALA A 18 16.12 -5.45 -22.56
C ALA A 18 15.84 -4.27 -21.61
N ALA A 19 15.42 -4.55 -20.38
CA ALA A 19 15.20 -3.53 -19.35
C ALA A 19 16.51 -2.83 -18.92
N ASP A 20 17.64 -3.54 -18.95
CA ASP A 20 18.93 -3.04 -18.48
C ASP A 20 19.75 -2.33 -19.57
N LEU A 21 19.44 -2.55 -20.83
CA LEU A 21 20.22 -2.00 -21.93
C LEU A 21 19.79 -0.57 -22.29
N PRO A 22 20.71 0.35 -22.61
CA PRO A 22 20.37 1.59 -23.29
C PRO A 22 19.92 1.32 -24.74
N LEU A 23 19.17 2.26 -25.32
CA LEU A 23 18.52 2.10 -26.63
C LEU A 23 19.47 1.66 -27.76
N ASP A 24 20.69 2.20 -27.78
CA ASP A 24 21.72 1.87 -28.79
C ASP A 24 22.16 0.41 -28.67
N ARG A 25 22.34 -0.08 -27.47
CA ARG A 25 22.70 -1.48 -27.17
C ARG A 25 21.53 -2.42 -27.43
N LEU A 26 20.32 -2.02 -27.06
CA LEU A 26 19.12 -2.80 -27.35
C LEU A 26 18.93 -2.98 -28.87
N ALA A 27 19.03 -1.90 -29.64
CA ALA A 27 18.96 -1.95 -31.11
C ALA A 27 20.05 -2.80 -31.71
N TYR A 28 21.29 -2.67 -31.22
CA TYR A 28 22.43 -3.49 -31.67
C TYR A 28 22.19 -4.99 -31.40
N SER A 29 21.76 -5.34 -30.20
CA SER A 29 21.48 -6.73 -29.81
C SER A 29 20.31 -7.32 -30.60
N ALA A 30 19.30 -6.54 -30.91
CA ALA A 30 18.21 -6.93 -31.80
C ALA A 30 18.59 -6.93 -33.29
N LYS A 31 19.82 -6.52 -33.63
CA LYS A 31 20.34 -6.40 -35.00
C LYS A 31 19.49 -5.50 -35.90
N VAL A 32 19.05 -4.38 -35.36
CA VAL A 32 18.29 -3.34 -36.06
C VAL A 32 18.91 -1.96 -35.82
N GLY A 33 18.55 -0.98 -36.64
CA GLY A 33 18.96 0.41 -36.39
C GLY A 33 18.11 1.06 -35.28
N GLN A 34 18.70 2.01 -34.56
CA GLN A 34 17.96 2.78 -33.49
C GLN A 34 16.64 3.39 -33.98
N PRO A 35 16.54 3.98 -35.22
CA PRO A 35 15.26 4.49 -35.72
C PRO A 35 14.18 3.40 -35.84
N THR A 36 14.57 2.15 -36.18
CA THR A 36 13.66 1.01 -36.23
C THR A 36 13.20 0.61 -34.83
N GLY A 37 14.11 0.58 -33.83
CA GLY A 37 13.78 0.35 -32.43
C GLY A 37 12.76 1.38 -31.92
N LEU A 38 12.99 2.66 -32.13
CA LEU A 38 12.04 3.72 -31.77
C LEU A 38 10.72 3.60 -32.54
N GLY A 39 10.73 3.19 -33.79
CA GLY A 39 9.53 2.94 -34.60
C GLY A 39 8.63 1.86 -34.00
N VAL A 40 9.23 0.76 -33.51
CA VAL A 40 8.51 -0.32 -32.82
C VAL A 40 7.86 0.22 -31.53
N LEU A 41 8.58 0.98 -30.73
CA LEU A 41 8.06 1.52 -29.49
C LEU A 41 6.86 2.46 -29.72
N LYS A 42 6.95 3.32 -30.76
CA LYS A 42 5.83 4.19 -31.15
C LYS A 42 4.63 3.39 -31.66
N ALA A 43 4.86 2.33 -32.44
CA ALA A 43 3.80 1.46 -32.93
C ALA A 43 3.06 0.73 -31.78
N LEU A 44 3.76 0.48 -30.66
CA LEU A 44 3.22 -0.08 -29.42
C LEU A 44 2.68 1.00 -28.46
N SER A 45 2.54 2.24 -28.92
CA SER A 45 1.99 3.38 -28.15
C SER A 45 2.87 3.88 -27.00
N PHE A 46 4.15 3.54 -26.97
CA PHE A 46 5.09 4.13 -26.02
C PHE A 46 5.55 5.53 -26.47
N ASN A 47 5.66 6.47 -25.53
CA ASN A 47 6.13 7.85 -25.77
C ASN A 47 7.66 7.95 -25.90
N GLY A 48 8.33 6.87 -26.26
CA GLY A 48 9.75 6.76 -26.45
C GLY A 48 10.39 5.68 -25.60
N TYR A 49 11.73 5.60 -25.65
CA TYR A 49 12.49 4.54 -24.99
C TYR A 49 12.37 4.61 -23.44
N LYS A 50 12.35 5.80 -22.88
CA LYS A 50 12.25 6.01 -21.44
C LYS A 50 10.91 5.51 -20.88
N ASP A 51 9.83 5.79 -21.59
CA ASP A 51 8.48 5.31 -21.26
C ASP A 51 8.39 3.78 -21.39
N PHE A 52 8.89 3.23 -22.48
CA PHE A 52 8.98 1.77 -22.68
C PHE A 52 9.75 1.09 -21.54
N ARG A 53 10.95 1.58 -21.21
CA ARG A 53 11.78 1.01 -20.15
C ARG A 53 11.05 1.05 -18.80
N TYR A 54 10.41 2.16 -18.49
CA TYR A 54 9.60 2.29 -17.26
C TYR A 54 8.52 1.20 -17.19
N GLN A 55 7.75 1.03 -18.27
CA GLN A 55 6.66 0.05 -18.29
C GLN A 55 7.18 -1.39 -18.27
N LEU A 56 8.28 -1.68 -18.94
CA LEU A 56 8.91 -3.01 -18.95
C LEU A 56 9.43 -3.39 -17.56
N VAL A 57 10.17 -2.50 -16.89
CA VAL A 57 10.66 -2.73 -15.52
C VAL A 57 9.49 -2.91 -14.56
N ALA A 58 8.43 -2.12 -14.70
CA ALA A 58 7.23 -2.23 -13.88
C ALA A 58 6.51 -3.58 -14.10
N GLU A 59 6.43 -4.06 -15.34
CA GLU A 59 5.79 -5.35 -15.65
C GLU A 59 6.61 -6.53 -15.14
N LEU A 60 7.92 -6.52 -15.34
CA LEU A 60 8.83 -7.53 -14.79
C LEU A 60 8.75 -7.59 -13.26
N ALA A 61 8.65 -6.44 -12.59
CA ALA A 61 8.47 -6.39 -11.14
C ALA A 61 7.14 -7.02 -10.69
N ARG A 62 6.09 -6.93 -11.50
CA ARG A 62 4.79 -7.59 -11.22
C ARG A 62 4.83 -9.10 -11.44
N GLU A 63 5.56 -9.57 -12.44
CA GLU A 63 5.67 -11.00 -12.77
C GLU A 63 6.59 -11.76 -11.80
N THR A 64 7.71 -11.17 -11.41
CA THR A 64 8.71 -11.79 -10.52
C THR A 64 8.15 -12.08 -9.13
N ASP A 65 7.16 -11.34 -8.68
CA ASP A 65 6.44 -11.58 -7.42
C ASP A 65 5.74 -12.96 -7.37
N ARG A 66 5.51 -13.61 -8.51
CA ARG A 66 4.86 -14.93 -8.58
C ARG A 66 5.83 -16.11 -8.42
N GLU A 67 7.13 -15.90 -8.64
CA GLU A 67 8.05 -17.03 -8.83
C GLU A 67 9.22 -17.15 -7.83
N LYS A 68 9.61 -16.08 -7.08
CA LYS A 68 10.81 -16.14 -6.22
C LYS A 68 10.65 -15.38 -4.89
N PRO A 69 10.33 -16.08 -3.77
CA PRO A 69 10.22 -15.46 -2.43
C PRO A 69 11.50 -14.78 -1.95
N ASP A 70 12.67 -15.22 -2.42
CA ASP A 70 13.98 -14.77 -1.91
C ASP A 70 14.43 -13.39 -2.43
N GLN A 71 13.68 -12.76 -3.32
CA GLN A 71 13.99 -11.46 -3.90
C GLN A 71 13.09 -10.32 -3.40
N ILE A 72 12.26 -10.57 -2.40
CA ILE A 72 11.40 -9.55 -1.83
C ILE A 72 12.12 -8.87 -0.68
N MET A 73 12.49 -7.59 -0.86
CA MET A 73 13.02 -6.73 0.20
C MET A 73 11.94 -5.73 0.65
N TYR A 74 11.59 -5.75 1.93
CA TYR A 74 10.62 -4.81 2.51
C TYR A 74 9.23 -4.82 1.83
N GLY A 75 8.82 -5.96 1.27
CA GLY A 75 7.57 -6.08 0.52
C GLY A 75 7.65 -5.55 -0.92
N TYR A 76 8.83 -5.16 -1.38
CA TYR A 76 9.07 -4.75 -2.76
C TYR A 76 9.94 -5.77 -3.49
N THR A 77 9.69 -5.96 -4.78
CA THR A 77 10.50 -6.82 -5.64
C THR A 77 11.81 -6.10 -5.98
N LEU A 78 12.72 -6.06 -5.01
CA LEU A 78 14.03 -5.41 -5.13
C LEU A 78 15.14 -6.45 -5.08
N SER A 79 16.19 -6.23 -5.87
CA SER A 79 17.40 -7.02 -5.94
C SER A 79 18.60 -6.17 -5.54
N ARG A 80 19.66 -6.80 -5.02
CA ARG A 80 20.95 -6.13 -4.80
C ARG A 80 21.64 -5.68 -6.10
N GLN A 81 21.17 -6.19 -7.24
CA GLN A 81 21.68 -5.86 -8.57
C GLN A 81 20.91 -4.71 -9.22
N ASP A 82 19.83 -4.23 -8.61
CA ASP A 82 19.04 -3.14 -9.14
C ASP A 82 19.86 -1.85 -9.21
N THR A 83 19.72 -1.14 -10.29
CA THR A 83 20.28 0.20 -10.42
C THR A 83 19.47 1.19 -9.60
N LEU A 84 20.08 2.31 -9.20
CA LEU A 84 19.38 3.38 -8.45
C LEU A 84 18.17 3.93 -9.20
N GLU A 85 18.18 3.87 -10.54
CA GLU A 85 17.06 4.31 -11.38
C GLU A 85 15.90 3.31 -11.39
N GLU A 86 16.16 2.03 -11.21
CA GLU A 86 15.15 0.97 -11.22
C GLU A 86 14.39 0.85 -9.90
N ILE A 87 15.05 1.13 -8.79
CA ILE A 87 14.45 1.04 -7.46
C ILE A 87 13.12 1.81 -7.37
N PRO A 88 13.04 3.12 -7.67
CA PRO A 88 11.78 3.84 -7.58
C PRO A 88 10.71 3.34 -8.56
N ILE A 89 11.11 2.82 -9.72
CA ILE A 89 10.17 2.24 -10.70
C ILE A 89 9.53 0.97 -10.13
N LYS A 90 10.34 0.06 -9.59
CA LYS A 90 9.88 -1.18 -8.96
C LYS A 90 9.02 -0.92 -7.72
N MET A 91 9.41 0.06 -6.90
CA MET A 91 8.62 0.49 -5.75
C MET A 91 7.24 1.02 -6.17
N ALA A 92 7.20 1.87 -7.20
CA ALA A 92 5.94 2.41 -7.72
C ALA A 92 5.03 1.30 -8.27
N ALA A 93 5.59 0.35 -9.04
CA ALA A 93 4.85 -0.79 -9.58
C ALA A 93 4.26 -1.68 -8.49
N THR A 94 5.05 -2.02 -7.47
CA THR A 94 4.61 -2.81 -6.31
C THR A 94 3.52 -2.07 -5.53
N THR A 95 3.70 -0.77 -5.27
CA THR A 95 2.70 0.05 -4.58
C THR A 95 1.39 0.10 -5.34
N GLN A 96 1.43 0.26 -6.67
CA GLN A 96 0.23 0.27 -7.52
C GLN A 96 -0.52 -1.07 -7.45
N ARG A 97 0.19 -2.19 -7.43
CA ARG A 97 -0.39 -3.53 -7.24
C ARG A 97 -1.04 -3.66 -5.86
N MET A 98 -0.35 -3.24 -4.80
CA MET A 98 -0.89 -3.26 -3.43
C MET A 98 -2.17 -2.44 -3.29
N MET A 99 -2.25 -1.28 -3.94
CA MET A 99 -3.47 -0.47 -3.99
C MET A 99 -4.61 -1.22 -4.71
N GLY A 100 -4.31 -1.88 -5.84
CA GLY A 100 -5.29 -2.70 -6.56
C GLY A 100 -5.84 -3.85 -5.71
N GLU A 101 -5.00 -4.53 -4.94
CA GLU A 101 -5.42 -5.58 -4.03
C GLU A 101 -6.23 -5.03 -2.84
N ALA A 102 -5.85 -3.88 -2.29
CA ALA A 102 -6.63 -3.23 -1.24
C ALA A 102 -8.06 -2.90 -1.71
N LEU A 103 -8.22 -2.44 -2.95
CA LEU A 103 -9.53 -2.16 -3.54
C LEU A 103 -10.39 -3.42 -3.74
N LYS A 104 -9.79 -4.57 -4.04
CA LYS A 104 -10.53 -5.85 -4.14
C LYS A 104 -11.14 -6.27 -2.79
N ASN A 105 -10.46 -5.94 -1.68
CA ASN A 105 -10.90 -6.24 -0.33
C ASN A 105 -11.81 -5.15 0.27
N PHE A 106 -12.01 -4.06 -0.45
CA PHE A 106 -12.81 -2.93 0.00
C PHE A 106 -14.28 -3.29 0.14
N SER A 107 -14.82 -3.06 1.34
CA SER A 107 -16.25 -3.20 1.62
C SER A 107 -16.92 -1.83 1.70
N GLY A 108 -17.59 -1.42 0.62
CA GLY A 108 -18.35 -0.17 0.60
C GLY A 108 -19.37 -0.07 1.74
N LYS A 109 -19.97 -1.20 2.16
CA LYS A 109 -20.90 -1.24 3.28
C LYS A 109 -20.23 -0.92 4.63
N SER A 110 -19.05 -1.50 4.88
CA SER A 110 -18.28 -1.21 6.11
C SER A 110 -17.80 0.24 6.12
N TYR A 111 -17.31 0.71 4.99
CA TYR A 111 -16.85 2.08 4.83
C TYR A 111 -17.99 3.09 5.06
N GLN A 112 -19.14 2.89 4.43
CA GLN A 112 -20.31 3.75 4.63
C GLN A 112 -20.75 3.79 6.11
N LYS A 113 -20.74 2.64 6.80
CA LYS A 113 -21.06 2.59 8.24
C LYS A 113 -20.04 3.38 9.06
N ALA A 114 -18.74 3.26 8.76
CA ALA A 114 -17.68 4.00 9.44
C ALA A 114 -17.90 5.51 9.29
N VAL A 115 -18.10 6.00 8.07
CA VAL A 115 -18.36 7.42 7.78
C VAL A 115 -19.60 7.92 8.55
N GLN A 116 -20.68 7.15 8.57
CA GLN A 116 -21.90 7.54 9.31
C GLN A 116 -21.65 7.64 10.82
N LYS A 117 -20.84 6.73 11.38
CA LYS A 117 -20.49 6.77 12.82
C LYS A 117 -19.59 7.96 13.15
N LEU A 118 -18.55 8.20 12.34
CA LEU A 118 -17.65 9.34 12.51
C LEU A 118 -18.39 10.67 12.45
N LYS A 119 -19.31 10.85 11.49
CA LYS A 119 -20.12 12.08 11.37
C LYS A 119 -21.02 12.38 12.55
N LYS A 120 -21.45 11.37 13.31
CA LYS A 120 -22.39 11.50 14.44
C LYS A 120 -21.71 11.43 15.79
N ALA A 121 -20.42 11.14 15.83
CA ALA A 121 -19.69 10.96 17.06
C ALA A 121 -19.61 12.27 17.86
N ARG A 122 -19.85 12.19 19.18
CA ARG A 122 -19.56 13.27 20.10
C ARG A 122 -18.06 13.53 20.20
N LEU A 123 -17.27 12.46 20.14
CA LEU A 123 -15.81 12.49 20.15
C LEU A 123 -15.27 11.29 19.36
N ILE A 124 -14.20 11.51 18.63
CA ILE A 124 -13.45 10.47 17.89
C ILE A 124 -12.07 10.37 18.52
N ASP A 125 -11.75 9.23 19.13
CA ASP A 125 -10.40 8.92 19.59
C ASP A 125 -9.71 8.01 18.59
N ILE A 126 -8.47 8.37 18.20
CA ILE A 126 -7.66 7.61 17.25
C ILE A 126 -6.51 6.97 18.01
N TYR A 127 -6.35 5.66 17.86
CA TYR A 127 -5.36 4.85 18.57
C TYR A 127 -4.44 4.11 17.62
N SER A 128 -3.16 4.25 17.82
CA SER A 128 -2.10 3.58 17.06
C SER A 128 -0.81 3.63 17.84
N VAL A 129 0.17 2.83 17.44
CA VAL A 129 1.54 2.91 17.95
C VAL A 129 2.52 2.83 16.79
N GLU A 130 3.73 3.34 17.02
CA GLU A 130 4.87 3.24 16.10
C GLU A 130 4.53 3.72 14.67
N ASN A 131 4.82 2.88 13.71
CA ASN A 131 4.68 3.20 12.29
C ASN A 131 3.23 3.50 11.84
N SER A 132 2.22 3.00 12.54
CA SER A 132 0.81 3.30 12.24
C SER A 132 0.41 4.71 12.67
N GLU A 133 1.23 5.38 13.47
CA GLU A 133 0.99 6.75 13.92
C GLU A 133 0.94 7.76 12.75
N VAL A 134 1.72 7.51 11.69
CA VAL A 134 1.67 8.34 10.47
C VAL A 134 0.26 8.37 9.88
N THR A 135 -0.39 7.21 9.77
CA THR A 135 -1.77 7.10 9.27
C THR A 135 -2.78 7.72 10.25
N ALA A 136 -2.56 7.55 11.56
CA ALA A 136 -3.42 8.13 12.58
C ALA A 136 -3.36 9.66 12.56
N MET A 137 -2.19 10.24 12.40
CA MET A 137 -2.00 11.70 12.29
C MET A 137 -2.61 12.27 11.02
N ASP A 138 -2.54 11.54 9.90
CA ASP A 138 -3.18 11.93 8.66
C ASP A 138 -4.71 11.92 8.79
N LEU A 139 -5.28 10.85 9.37
CA LEU A 139 -6.70 10.79 9.70
C LEU A 139 -7.12 11.91 10.64
N LEU A 140 -6.38 12.16 11.72
CA LEU A 140 -6.64 13.25 12.67
C LEU A 140 -6.72 14.59 11.93
N THR A 141 -5.74 14.87 11.09
CA THR A 141 -5.66 16.12 10.32
C THR A 141 -6.89 16.32 9.43
N LYS A 142 -7.27 15.27 8.69
CA LYS A 142 -8.45 15.31 7.81
C LYS A 142 -9.77 15.50 8.56
N LEU A 143 -9.92 14.81 9.68
CA LEU A 143 -11.13 14.98 10.53
C LEU A 143 -11.22 16.39 11.13
N LEU A 144 -10.08 16.98 11.53
CA LEU A 144 -10.02 18.36 12.00
C LEU A 144 -10.40 19.36 10.89
N TYR A 145 -9.94 19.16 9.65
CA TYR A 145 -10.37 19.99 8.52
C TYR A 145 -11.88 19.90 8.25
N LEU A 146 -12.49 18.77 8.56
CA LEU A 146 -13.94 18.58 8.48
C LEU A 146 -14.69 19.15 9.70
N GLY A 147 -13.99 19.70 10.69
CA GLY A 147 -14.58 20.24 11.92
C GLY A 147 -15.14 19.18 12.88
N LEU A 148 -14.68 17.93 12.73
CA LEU A 148 -15.11 16.83 13.60
C LEU A 148 -14.33 16.82 14.92
N PRO A 149 -14.97 16.58 16.06
CA PRO A 149 -14.30 16.52 17.36
C PRO A 149 -13.47 15.25 17.47
N CYS A 150 -12.15 15.36 17.31
CA CYS A 150 -11.25 14.23 17.32
C CYS A 150 -9.96 14.54 18.07
N ARG A 151 -9.29 13.49 18.55
CA ARG A 151 -7.99 13.56 19.22
C ARG A 151 -7.19 12.29 19.02
N HIS A 152 -5.89 12.41 19.24
CA HIS A 152 -4.92 11.31 19.24
C HIS A 152 -3.86 11.57 20.30
N PHE A 153 -3.37 10.52 20.94
CA PHE A 153 -2.26 10.55 21.88
C PHE A 153 -1.18 9.57 21.42
N SER A 154 0.07 10.00 21.34
CA SER A 154 1.19 9.13 20.98
C SER A 154 1.59 8.17 22.10
N ASP A 155 1.36 8.58 23.36
CA ASP A 155 1.70 7.77 24.54
C ASP A 155 0.61 6.74 24.85
N TYR A 156 0.99 5.47 24.99
CA TYR A 156 0.08 4.37 25.28
C TYR A 156 -0.71 4.56 26.57
N TYR A 157 -0.09 5.12 27.62
CA TYR A 157 -0.78 5.32 28.89
C TYR A 157 -1.94 6.31 28.76
N PHE A 158 -1.72 7.41 28.04
CA PHE A 158 -2.79 8.37 27.74
C PHE A 158 -3.85 7.79 26.81
N GLN A 159 -3.47 7.01 25.82
CA GLN A 159 -4.44 6.29 24.97
C GLN A 159 -5.35 5.40 25.81
N ARG A 160 -4.78 4.66 26.77
CA ARG A 160 -5.55 3.74 27.63
C ARG A 160 -6.49 4.47 28.58
N ILE A 161 -6.06 5.58 29.20
CA ILE A 161 -6.93 6.41 30.05
C ILE A 161 -8.08 6.96 29.22
N SER A 162 -7.75 7.52 28.04
CA SER A 162 -8.74 8.07 27.12
C SER A 162 -9.78 7.02 26.71
N ALA A 163 -9.34 5.84 26.30
CA ALA A 163 -10.23 4.75 25.91
C ALA A 163 -11.21 4.32 27.02
N GLY A 164 -10.75 4.34 28.27
CA GLY A 164 -11.60 4.02 29.43
C GLY A 164 -12.65 5.07 29.74
N SER A 165 -12.51 6.30 29.26
CA SER A 165 -13.44 7.40 29.46
C SER A 165 -14.49 7.59 28.36
N LEU A 166 -14.39 6.77 27.26
CA LEU A 166 -15.35 6.83 26.17
C LEU A 166 -16.71 6.29 26.55
N THR A 167 -17.73 6.69 25.81
CA THR A 167 -19.14 6.31 25.98
C THR A 167 -19.72 5.78 24.66
N SER A 168 -21.02 5.41 24.71
CA SER A 168 -21.74 4.94 23.49
C SER A 168 -21.97 6.03 22.44
N GLU A 169 -21.74 7.31 22.79
CA GLU A 169 -21.81 8.44 21.86
C GLU A 169 -20.47 8.70 21.12
N ASP A 170 -19.42 7.98 21.50
CA ASP A 170 -18.07 8.16 21.00
C ASP A 170 -17.66 7.07 20.01
N VAL A 171 -16.65 7.38 19.24
CA VAL A 171 -16.03 6.45 18.28
C VAL A 171 -14.56 6.29 18.62
N ALA A 172 -14.10 5.05 18.70
CA ALA A 172 -12.69 4.69 18.79
C ALA A 172 -12.21 4.14 17.43
N VAL A 173 -11.19 4.75 16.85
CA VAL A 173 -10.55 4.27 15.61
C VAL A 173 -9.20 3.67 15.94
N GLY A 174 -9.05 2.36 15.78
CA GLY A 174 -7.77 1.65 15.95
C GLY A 174 -7.10 1.41 14.63
N ILE A 175 -5.84 1.82 14.49
CA ILE A 175 -5.05 1.61 13.28
C ILE A 175 -3.85 0.74 13.62
N SER A 176 -3.80 -0.44 13.05
CA SER A 176 -2.70 -1.39 13.24
C SER A 176 -2.51 -2.24 11.99
N TYR A 177 -1.34 -2.17 11.38
CA TYR A 177 -1.03 -2.92 10.17
C TYR A 177 -1.21 -4.44 10.39
N SER A 178 -0.47 -5.01 11.34
CA SER A 178 -0.56 -6.44 11.66
C SER A 178 -1.85 -6.81 12.40
N GLY A 179 -2.43 -5.85 13.11
CA GLY A 179 -3.54 -6.10 14.03
C GLY A 179 -3.15 -6.90 15.28
N GLU A 180 -1.84 -7.08 15.53
CA GLU A 180 -1.29 -7.84 16.66
C GLU A 180 -0.55 -6.96 17.69
N SER A 181 -0.42 -5.66 17.43
CA SER A 181 0.20 -4.72 18.36
C SER A 181 -0.52 -4.72 19.71
N LYS A 182 0.15 -5.20 20.75
CA LYS A 182 -0.46 -5.43 22.09
C LYS A 182 -1.11 -4.18 22.63
N ASP A 183 -0.46 -3.04 22.51
CA ASP A 183 -0.92 -1.77 23.03
C ASP A 183 -2.19 -1.30 22.32
N THR A 184 -2.20 -1.32 20.98
CA THR A 184 -3.39 -0.94 20.21
C THR A 184 -4.55 -1.90 20.45
N VAL A 185 -4.28 -3.20 20.55
CA VAL A 185 -5.30 -4.22 20.87
C VAL A 185 -5.90 -3.98 22.26
N ASP A 186 -5.07 -3.69 23.27
CA ASP A 186 -5.55 -3.43 24.65
C ASP A 186 -6.40 -2.17 24.72
N VAL A 187 -5.97 -1.12 24.03
CA VAL A 187 -6.72 0.15 23.99
C VAL A 187 -8.07 -0.03 23.29
N MET A 188 -8.12 -0.72 22.16
CA MET A 188 -9.38 -0.98 21.45
C MET A 188 -10.32 -1.89 22.23
N ARG A 189 -9.78 -2.88 22.92
CA ARG A 189 -10.56 -3.70 23.87
C ARG A 189 -11.16 -2.85 24.99
N THR A 190 -10.39 -1.90 25.52
CA THR A 190 -10.82 -0.99 26.59
C THR A 190 -11.91 -0.06 26.09
N ALA A 191 -11.74 0.57 24.94
CA ALA A 191 -12.75 1.45 24.31
C ALA A 191 -14.08 0.72 24.06
N ARG A 192 -14.00 -0.52 23.56
CA ARG A 192 -15.20 -1.35 23.35
C ARG A 192 -15.91 -1.69 24.65
N LYS A 193 -15.16 -2.02 25.71
CA LYS A 193 -15.74 -2.26 27.04
C LYS A 193 -16.40 -1.01 27.63
N ALA A 194 -15.88 0.18 27.35
CA ALA A 194 -16.46 1.45 27.74
C ALA A 194 -17.74 1.80 26.97
N GLY A 195 -18.06 1.06 25.90
CA GLY A 195 -19.28 1.19 25.12
C GLY A 195 -19.13 1.99 23.83
N ALA A 196 -17.94 2.48 23.52
CA ALA A 196 -17.69 3.22 22.27
C ALA A 196 -17.88 2.33 21.05
N CYS A 197 -18.33 2.91 19.93
CA CYS A 197 -18.33 2.25 18.66
C CYS A 197 -16.88 2.11 18.15
N THR A 198 -16.43 0.90 17.87
CA THR A 198 -15.04 0.62 17.49
C THR A 198 -14.91 0.41 15.99
N ILE A 199 -14.05 1.20 15.36
CA ILE A 199 -13.63 1.07 13.94
C ILE A 199 -12.19 0.62 13.93
N VAL A 200 -11.87 -0.45 13.20
CA VAL A 200 -10.50 -0.96 13.06
C VAL A 200 -10.08 -0.91 11.60
N ILE A 201 -8.91 -0.33 11.37
CA ILE A 201 -8.20 -0.35 10.07
C ILE A 201 -6.98 -1.24 10.24
N THR A 202 -6.94 -2.36 9.52
CA THR A 202 -5.84 -3.33 9.57
C THR A 202 -5.68 -4.03 8.21
N ASN A 203 -4.53 -4.66 7.98
CA ASN A 203 -4.35 -5.47 6.77
C ASN A 203 -4.94 -6.88 6.93
N PHE A 204 -5.11 -7.38 8.16
CA PHE A 204 -5.46 -8.78 8.39
C PHE A 204 -6.82 -8.94 9.05
N ARG A 205 -7.75 -9.56 8.33
CA ARG A 205 -9.12 -9.81 8.79
C ARG A 205 -9.20 -10.68 10.04
N ASP A 206 -8.31 -11.65 10.16
CA ASP A 206 -8.30 -12.63 11.24
C ASP A 206 -7.36 -12.25 12.40
N SER A 207 -6.93 -10.98 12.44
CA SER A 207 -6.04 -10.47 13.47
C SER A 207 -6.71 -10.33 14.83
N THR A 208 -5.89 -10.21 15.89
CA THR A 208 -6.38 -10.07 17.27
C THR A 208 -7.22 -8.81 17.46
N ILE A 209 -6.84 -7.67 16.87
CA ILE A 209 -7.58 -6.41 16.99
C ILE A 209 -8.95 -6.48 16.32
N ALA A 210 -9.11 -7.27 15.26
CA ALA A 210 -10.37 -7.43 14.53
C ALA A 210 -11.50 -7.99 15.42
N LYS A 211 -11.18 -8.74 16.46
CA LYS A 211 -12.14 -9.26 17.44
C LYS A 211 -12.83 -8.14 18.26
N TYR A 212 -12.23 -6.97 18.30
CA TYR A 212 -12.73 -5.82 19.02
C TYR A 212 -13.34 -4.75 18.12
N ALA A 213 -13.50 -5.04 16.82
CA ALA A 213 -14.10 -4.14 15.85
C ALA A 213 -15.63 -4.34 15.75
N ASP A 214 -16.40 -3.26 15.88
CA ASP A 214 -17.78 -3.22 15.42
C ASP A 214 -17.85 -2.98 13.90
N ILE A 215 -16.85 -2.25 13.38
CA ILE A 215 -16.65 -2.02 11.96
C ILE A 215 -15.19 -2.32 11.62
N LEU A 216 -14.98 -3.30 10.77
CA LEU A 216 -13.66 -3.69 10.30
C LEU A 216 -13.45 -3.21 8.86
N ILE A 217 -12.34 -2.52 8.65
CA ILE A 217 -11.84 -2.08 7.34
C ILE A 217 -10.50 -2.75 7.10
N CYS A 218 -10.45 -3.66 6.13
CA CYS A 218 -9.21 -4.33 5.73
C CYS A 218 -8.63 -3.67 4.50
N THR A 219 -7.32 -3.42 4.50
CA THR A 219 -6.62 -2.75 3.40
C THR A 219 -6.06 -3.73 2.39
N SER A 220 -5.41 -4.81 2.82
CA SER A 220 -4.87 -5.85 1.93
C SER A 220 -4.83 -7.17 2.68
N GLN A 221 -4.86 -8.29 1.96
CA GLN A 221 -4.61 -9.63 2.52
C GLN A 221 -3.22 -10.17 2.12
N GLU A 222 -2.52 -9.50 1.23
CA GLU A 222 -1.16 -9.89 0.90
C GLU A 222 -0.22 -9.52 2.04
N GLN A 223 0.49 -10.53 2.53
CA GLN A 223 1.46 -10.39 3.60
C GLN A 223 2.82 -10.07 3.00
N PHE A 224 3.28 -8.86 3.20
CA PHE A 224 4.67 -8.52 3.00
C PHE A 224 5.31 -8.24 4.35
N PHE A 225 5.78 -9.30 5.00
CA PHE A 225 6.59 -9.18 6.20
C PHE A 225 8.07 -9.23 5.84
N TYR A 226 8.82 -8.29 6.36
CA TYR A 226 10.25 -8.44 6.49
C TYR A 226 10.62 -8.17 7.96
N GLY A 227 10.83 -9.26 8.72
CA GLY A 227 11.04 -9.18 10.15
C GLY A 227 9.83 -8.54 10.84
N ASP A 228 10.08 -7.73 11.87
CA ASP A 228 9.05 -7.04 12.64
C ASP A 228 8.70 -5.64 12.08
N ALA A 229 9.26 -5.26 10.93
CA ALA A 229 9.12 -3.91 10.40
C ALA A 229 8.14 -3.82 9.23
N ILE A 230 7.33 -2.80 9.25
CA ILE A 230 6.34 -2.45 8.23
C ILE A 230 6.90 -1.30 7.41
N PHE A 231 6.97 -1.48 6.10
CA PHE A 231 7.60 -0.50 5.23
C PHE A 231 6.64 0.36 4.41
N SER A 232 5.43 -0.11 4.12
CA SER A 232 4.47 0.68 3.35
C SER A 232 3.16 0.90 4.10
N ARG A 233 2.72 2.14 4.17
CA ARG A 233 1.41 2.56 4.72
C ARG A 233 0.47 3.03 3.64
N THR A 234 0.88 2.91 2.39
CA THR A 234 0.16 3.49 1.25
C THR A 234 -1.28 3.00 1.18
N THR A 235 -1.53 1.71 1.46
CA THR A 235 -2.88 1.16 1.47
C THR A 235 -3.73 1.65 2.64
N GLN A 236 -3.12 1.92 3.79
CA GLN A 236 -3.83 2.52 4.94
C GLN A 236 -4.13 4.00 4.68
N LEU A 237 -3.19 4.74 4.09
CA LEU A 237 -3.38 6.14 3.69
C LEU A 237 -4.49 6.25 2.65
N LEU A 238 -4.53 5.35 1.65
CA LEU A 238 -5.61 5.29 0.66
C LEU A 238 -7.01 5.15 1.31
N ILE A 239 -7.12 4.40 2.40
CA ILE A 239 -8.41 4.26 3.13
C ILE A 239 -8.76 5.54 3.88
N VAL A 240 -7.77 6.27 4.35
CA VAL A 240 -7.96 7.54 5.08
C VAL A 240 -8.27 8.70 4.14
N ASP A 241 -7.72 8.69 2.91
CA ASP A 241 -8.06 9.65 1.84
C ASP A 241 -9.51 9.58 1.42
#